data_27e8ecd66e1c8dee57194b728bc6d057
#
_entry.id   27e8ecd66e1c8dee57194b728bc6d057
#
_cell.length_a   1.000
_cell.length_b   1.000
_cell.length_c   1.000
_cell.angle_alpha   90.00
_cell.angle_beta   90.00
_cell.angle_gamma   90.00
#
_symmetry.space_group_name_H-M   'P 1'
#
loop_
_entity.id
_entity.type
_entity.pdbx_description
1 polymer ?
#
loop_
_entity_poly.entity_id
_entity_poly.type
_entity_poly.pdbx_seq_one_letter_code
_entity_poly.pdbx_strand_id
1 'polypeptide(L)'
;MAGSGPGAACVLGIDLGTTSVKAALVVGGEQGPVVAESCSRETQAQTGSPGAGPQGMEQNVRKIIRALNECLAALPQQQLQRVRHIGISGQMHGIVFWKRDKGCKWTESETGPTFEPEEVSNLVTWQDGRCSPDFLSSLPQPQSHISLAKGFGCATVFWYLKNSPDFLKSYDAAGTIHDYVVAMLCDLKKPLMSDQNAASWGYFNSRSKSWNTDILKKSSFPVHLLPEVRDPGTIAGRTIYAWHGIPKGAEVGIALGDFQCSVYSCLTEKTDAVLNIGTSAQLTISMPPGFQPPETPEPSSAVTYYPYFSGNYLAVAASLNGGNVLAMFVDMVAQWIAELGLEIQETTIYSKIIKAALTQNNSKLSIHPTVFGERHMPEQLASVTNISVSDVSLGHVTRALCRGIIENLNSMLPSECLMEMGVRRILGTGSALARNEVLRQEAERIFLFPVVYGKDVDAAVGAAMVMFHRK
;
A
#
# COMPACT_ATOMS: atom_id res chain seq x y z
N MET A 1 1.13 28.40 16.12
CA MET A 1 2.40 28.42 15.35
C MET A 1 3.53 28.16 16.33
N ALA A 2 3.93 26.92 16.50
CA ALA A 2 5.07 26.55 17.34
C ALA A 2 6.34 26.78 16.50
N GLY A 3 7.14 27.78 16.86
CA GLY A 3 8.40 28.11 16.21
C GLY A 3 9.43 27.00 16.44
N SER A 4 9.72 26.21 15.42
CA SER A 4 10.91 25.36 15.41
C SER A 4 12.14 26.28 15.44
N GLY A 5 13.02 26.11 16.43
CA GLY A 5 14.28 26.87 16.52
C GLY A 5 15.11 26.76 15.23
N PRO A 6 15.98 27.74 14.94
CA PRO A 6 16.78 27.76 13.71
C PRO A 6 17.89 26.70 13.77
N GLY A 7 17.59 25.43 13.43
CA GLY A 7 18.60 24.37 13.41
C GLY A 7 18.10 22.92 13.37
N ALA A 8 16.82 22.68 13.56
CA ALA A 8 16.29 21.31 13.51
C ALA A 8 16.41 20.71 12.10
N ALA A 9 16.99 19.51 11.98
CA ALA A 9 17.08 18.78 10.73
C ALA A 9 15.68 18.51 10.17
N CYS A 10 15.49 18.74 8.88
CA CYS A 10 14.27 18.44 8.16
C CYS A 10 14.43 17.10 7.42
N VAL A 11 13.43 16.26 7.50
CA VAL A 11 13.37 14.97 6.80
C VAL A 11 12.28 15.05 5.75
N LEU A 12 12.58 14.65 4.53
CA LEU A 12 11.62 14.53 3.44
C LEU A 12 11.12 13.09 3.35
N GLY A 13 9.82 12.90 3.38
CA GLY A 13 9.17 11.66 3.02
C GLY A 13 8.47 11.77 1.69
N ILE A 14 8.59 10.74 0.86
CA ILE A 14 7.96 10.64 -0.46
C ILE A 14 7.18 9.34 -0.52
N ASP A 15 5.98 9.38 -1.11
CA ASP A 15 5.19 8.20 -1.44
C ASP A 15 4.78 8.21 -2.91
N LEU A 16 5.22 7.20 -3.65
CA LEU A 16 4.91 6.99 -5.06
C LEU A 16 3.72 6.03 -5.19
N GLY A 17 2.52 6.52 -4.86
CA GLY A 17 1.30 5.73 -4.88
C GLY A 17 0.76 5.45 -6.28
N THR A 18 -0.29 4.64 -6.38
CA THR A 18 -0.90 4.23 -7.65
C THR A 18 -1.56 5.40 -8.38
N THR A 19 -2.25 6.28 -7.67
CA THR A 19 -3.00 7.40 -8.25
C THR A 19 -2.32 8.74 -8.08
N SER A 20 -1.52 8.89 -7.03
CA SER A 20 -0.88 10.15 -6.67
C SER A 20 0.51 9.95 -6.10
N VAL A 21 1.35 10.95 -6.26
CA VAL A 21 2.60 11.13 -5.52
C VAL A 21 2.33 12.08 -4.36
N LYS A 22 2.86 11.76 -3.20
CA LYS A 22 2.83 12.61 -2.00
C LYS A 22 4.24 12.91 -1.53
N ALA A 23 4.44 14.10 -0.98
CA ALA A 23 5.67 14.51 -0.31
C ALA A 23 5.34 15.23 1.00
N ALA A 24 6.06 14.90 2.07
CA ALA A 24 5.88 15.49 3.39
C ALA A 24 7.22 15.89 4.00
N LEU A 25 7.30 17.10 4.52
CA LEU A 25 8.44 17.60 5.30
C LEU A 25 8.15 17.41 6.79
N VAL A 26 9.01 16.65 7.46
CA VAL A 26 8.89 16.34 8.87
C VAL A 26 10.05 16.95 9.64
N VAL A 27 9.73 17.61 10.74
CA VAL A 27 10.69 18.27 11.65
C VAL A 27 10.54 17.76 13.08
N GLY A 28 11.56 17.90 13.90
CA GLY A 28 11.46 17.59 15.33
C GLY A 28 10.59 18.60 16.05
N GLY A 29 9.57 18.13 16.78
CA GLY A 29 8.78 18.89 17.73
C GLY A 29 9.06 18.43 19.17
N GLU A 30 8.47 19.11 20.15
CA GLU A 30 8.67 18.81 21.58
C GLU A 30 8.20 17.38 21.97
N GLN A 31 7.19 16.84 21.27
CA GLN A 31 6.59 15.54 21.53
C GLN A 31 6.90 14.49 20.44
N GLY A 32 7.87 14.76 19.57
CA GLY A 32 8.24 13.87 18.46
C GLY A 32 8.17 14.53 17.08
N PRO A 33 8.21 13.75 15.99
CA PRO A 33 8.16 14.27 14.64
C PRO A 33 6.81 14.92 14.31
N VAL A 34 6.86 16.09 13.67
CA VAL A 34 5.69 16.89 13.25
C VAL A 34 5.78 17.16 11.76
N VAL A 35 4.66 17.01 11.06
CA VAL A 35 4.54 17.40 9.65
C VAL A 35 4.51 18.91 9.57
N ALA A 36 5.52 19.50 8.95
CA ALA A 36 5.61 20.94 8.75
C ALA A 36 4.86 21.37 7.49
N GLU A 37 5.00 20.60 6.41
CA GLU A 37 4.38 20.85 5.10
C GLU A 37 4.12 19.53 4.39
N SER A 38 3.13 19.50 3.52
CA SER A 38 2.88 18.36 2.64
C SER A 38 2.26 18.78 1.32
N CYS A 39 2.48 17.97 0.29
CA CYS A 39 1.91 18.16 -1.04
C CYS A 39 1.50 16.82 -1.63
N SER A 40 0.45 16.82 -2.44
CA SER A 40 0.02 15.67 -3.23
C SER A 40 -0.26 16.10 -4.67
N ARG A 41 0.07 15.23 -5.64
CA ARG A 41 -0.22 15.43 -7.07
C ARG A 41 -0.70 14.13 -7.68
N GLU A 42 -1.78 14.18 -8.43
CA GLU A 42 -2.24 13.04 -9.22
C GLU A 42 -1.25 12.74 -10.35
N THR A 43 -0.96 11.46 -10.55
CA THR A 43 -0.01 11.04 -11.59
C THR A 43 -0.61 11.03 -12.99
N GLN A 44 -1.91 10.73 -13.11
CA GLN A 44 -2.59 10.47 -14.39
C GLN A 44 -1.76 9.58 -15.32
N ALA A 45 -1.06 8.60 -14.71
CA ALA A 45 -0.03 7.82 -15.37
C ALA A 45 -0.54 6.60 -16.12
N GLN A 46 -1.81 6.24 -15.97
CA GLN A 46 -2.40 5.09 -16.66
C GLN A 46 -2.12 5.16 -18.17
N THR A 47 -1.74 4.03 -18.75
CA THR A 47 -1.45 3.91 -20.18
C THR A 47 -1.85 2.52 -20.68
N GLY A 48 -1.94 2.37 -22.00
CA GLY A 48 -2.19 1.06 -22.60
C GLY A 48 -1.04 0.09 -22.39
N SER A 49 -1.36 -1.20 -22.37
CA SER A 49 -0.40 -2.31 -22.21
C SER A 49 -0.35 -3.16 -23.47
N PRO A 50 0.35 -2.71 -24.53
CA PRO A 50 0.44 -3.47 -25.78
C PRO A 50 0.97 -4.89 -25.53
N GLY A 51 0.24 -5.90 -26.04
CA GLY A 51 0.61 -7.32 -25.92
C GLY A 51 0.23 -8.00 -24.58
N ALA A 52 -0.24 -7.25 -23.58
CA ALA A 52 -0.68 -7.82 -22.29
C ALA A 52 -2.18 -8.16 -22.23
N GLY A 53 -2.93 -7.84 -23.30
CA GLY A 53 -4.38 -8.04 -23.35
C GLY A 53 -5.16 -7.04 -22.49
N PRO A 54 -6.50 -7.21 -22.37
CA PRO A 54 -7.38 -6.25 -21.70
C PRO A 54 -7.15 -6.15 -20.18
N GLN A 55 -6.45 -7.09 -19.58
CA GLN A 55 -6.13 -7.09 -18.15
C GLN A 55 -4.76 -6.46 -17.83
N GLY A 56 -4.02 -6.00 -18.85
CA GLY A 56 -2.76 -5.30 -18.67
C GLY A 56 -2.97 -3.94 -18.01
N MET A 57 -2.22 -3.66 -16.96
CA MET A 57 -2.28 -2.42 -16.20
C MET A 57 -0.88 -1.81 -16.06
N GLU A 58 -0.60 -0.84 -16.92
CA GLU A 58 0.69 -0.15 -16.93
C GLU A 58 0.56 1.33 -16.63
N GLN A 59 1.64 1.92 -16.12
CA GLN A 59 1.75 3.34 -15.87
C GLN A 59 3.02 3.91 -16.52
N ASN A 60 2.90 5.11 -17.08
CA ASN A 60 3.99 5.85 -17.68
C ASN A 60 4.88 6.45 -16.58
N VAL A 61 6.12 5.97 -16.47
CA VAL A 61 7.08 6.40 -15.46
C VAL A 61 7.40 7.90 -15.58
N ARG A 62 7.45 8.47 -16.79
CA ARG A 62 7.69 9.92 -16.97
C ARG A 62 6.59 10.77 -16.32
N LYS A 63 5.33 10.32 -16.39
CA LYS A 63 4.21 11.02 -15.73
C LYS A 63 4.30 10.93 -14.21
N ILE A 64 4.72 9.78 -13.66
CA ILE A 64 4.95 9.61 -12.21
C ILE A 64 6.06 10.55 -11.74
N ILE A 65 7.20 10.58 -12.44
CA ILE A 65 8.32 11.46 -12.09
C ILE A 65 7.97 12.93 -12.27
N ARG A 66 7.17 13.29 -13.27
CA ARG A 66 6.65 14.66 -13.41
C ARG A 66 5.82 15.06 -12.18
N ALA A 67 4.88 14.22 -11.76
CA ALA A 67 4.08 14.49 -10.57
C ALA A 67 4.94 14.61 -9.30
N LEU A 68 6.02 13.81 -9.19
CA LEU A 68 7.02 13.92 -8.12
C LEU A 68 7.72 15.28 -8.15
N ASN A 69 8.22 15.70 -9.30
CA ASN A 69 8.90 16.98 -9.47
C ASN A 69 7.96 18.16 -9.16
N GLU A 70 6.71 18.12 -9.63
CA GLU A 70 5.68 19.12 -9.32
C GLU A 70 5.34 19.16 -7.83
N CYS A 71 5.31 18.00 -7.17
CA CYS A 71 5.07 17.90 -5.74
C CYS A 71 6.18 18.56 -4.93
N LEU A 72 7.46 18.32 -5.30
CA LEU A 72 8.61 18.93 -4.64
C LEU A 72 8.73 20.42 -4.93
N ALA A 73 8.48 20.86 -6.16
CA ALA A 73 8.49 22.26 -6.54
C ALA A 73 7.45 23.11 -5.76
N ALA A 74 6.37 22.48 -5.31
CA ALA A 74 5.33 23.14 -4.51
C ALA A 74 5.69 23.28 -3.01
N LEU A 75 6.73 22.60 -2.53
CA LEU A 75 7.18 22.69 -1.15
C LEU A 75 8.09 23.93 -0.93
N PRO A 76 8.10 24.51 0.29
CA PRO A 76 8.90 25.70 0.59
C PRO A 76 10.41 25.45 0.41
N GLN A 77 11.05 26.21 -0.49
CA GLN A 77 12.46 26.07 -0.83
C GLN A 77 13.40 26.18 0.39
N GLN A 78 13.09 27.10 1.33
CA GLN A 78 13.87 27.26 2.55
C GLN A 78 13.87 26.00 3.43
N GLN A 79 12.81 25.21 3.40
CA GLN A 79 12.74 23.95 4.12
C GLN A 79 13.44 22.83 3.36
N LEU A 80 13.30 22.77 2.02
CA LEU A 80 14.01 21.81 1.17
C LEU A 80 15.53 21.92 1.31
N GLN A 81 16.07 23.15 1.41
CA GLN A 81 17.50 23.38 1.67
C GLN A 81 18.01 22.83 3.01
N ARG A 82 17.11 22.57 3.95
CA ARG A 82 17.41 22.00 5.28
C ARG A 82 17.29 20.47 5.32
N VAL A 83 16.79 19.83 4.27
CA VAL A 83 16.66 18.39 4.19
C VAL A 83 18.02 17.72 4.24
N ARG A 84 18.19 16.76 5.12
CA ARG A 84 19.41 15.93 5.28
C ARG A 84 19.13 14.45 5.08
N HIS A 85 17.87 14.04 5.22
CA HIS A 85 17.44 12.64 5.07
C HIS A 85 16.18 12.60 4.21
N ILE A 86 16.12 11.60 3.33
CA ILE A 86 14.99 11.35 2.42
C ILE A 86 14.53 9.91 2.62
N GLY A 87 13.27 9.73 3.04
CA GLY A 87 12.59 8.43 3.06
C GLY A 87 11.68 8.31 1.85
N ILE A 88 11.70 7.17 1.17
CA ILE A 88 10.91 6.94 -0.04
C ILE A 88 10.11 5.66 0.13
N SER A 89 8.79 5.75 -0.04
CA SER A 89 7.86 4.63 -0.14
C SER A 89 7.13 4.65 -1.48
N GLY A 90 6.43 3.60 -1.79
CA GLY A 90 5.60 3.56 -3.00
C GLY A 90 4.84 2.26 -3.16
N GLN A 91 3.99 2.23 -4.21
CA GLN A 91 3.18 1.08 -4.55
C GLN A 91 4.03 -0.19 -4.70
N MET A 92 3.69 -1.20 -3.92
CA MET A 92 4.44 -2.46 -3.86
C MET A 92 4.15 -3.38 -5.06
N HIS A 93 4.89 -4.47 -5.14
CA HIS A 93 4.72 -5.60 -6.07
C HIS A 93 5.11 -5.33 -7.51
N GLY A 94 4.74 -4.18 -8.09
CA GLY A 94 4.96 -3.82 -9.49
C GLY A 94 6.44 -3.78 -9.90
N ILE A 95 6.70 -3.70 -11.21
CA ILE A 95 8.06 -3.74 -11.76
C ILE A 95 8.30 -2.67 -12.81
N VAL A 96 9.45 -2.03 -12.71
CA VAL A 96 10.05 -1.14 -13.72
C VAL A 96 11.38 -1.75 -14.16
N PHE A 97 11.68 -1.66 -15.45
CA PHE A 97 12.97 -2.05 -16.04
C PHE A 97 13.68 -0.81 -16.55
N TRP A 98 15.00 -0.75 -16.39
CA TRP A 98 15.79 0.37 -16.90
C TRP A 98 17.21 -0.04 -17.29
N LYS A 99 17.91 0.83 -18.04
CA LYS A 99 19.35 0.73 -18.25
C LYS A 99 20.09 1.50 -17.18
N ARG A 100 21.00 0.85 -16.47
CA ARG A 100 21.69 1.41 -15.28
C ARG A 100 22.33 2.77 -15.55
N ASP A 101 23.09 2.90 -16.64
CA ASP A 101 23.82 4.13 -16.93
C ASP A 101 23.00 5.17 -17.72
N LYS A 102 21.76 4.85 -18.09
CA LYS A 102 20.88 5.67 -18.93
C LYS A 102 19.41 5.69 -18.42
N GLY A 103 19.20 5.29 -17.19
CA GLY A 103 17.84 5.27 -16.60
C GLY A 103 17.22 6.63 -16.45
N CYS A 104 18.04 7.68 -16.32
CA CYS A 104 17.58 9.06 -16.25
C CYS A 104 18.60 10.03 -16.82
N LYS A 105 18.11 11.25 -17.11
CA LYS A 105 18.91 12.43 -17.46
C LYS A 105 18.62 13.53 -16.44
N TRP A 106 19.67 14.14 -15.90
CA TRP A 106 19.56 15.30 -15.04
C TRP A 106 19.48 16.58 -15.88
N THR A 107 18.54 17.45 -15.53
CA THR A 107 18.26 18.73 -16.21
C THR A 107 18.07 19.83 -15.20
N GLU A 108 18.32 21.09 -15.60
CA GLU A 108 17.99 22.24 -14.77
C GLU A 108 16.52 22.59 -14.86
N SER A 109 15.92 22.97 -13.72
CA SER A 109 14.57 23.50 -13.62
C SER A 109 14.57 24.83 -12.84
N GLU A 110 13.42 25.50 -12.78
CA GLU A 110 13.26 26.75 -12.02
C GLU A 110 13.57 26.60 -10.52
N THR A 111 13.35 25.40 -9.96
CA THR A 111 13.58 25.09 -8.55
C THR A 111 14.94 24.40 -8.28
N GLY A 112 15.79 24.27 -9.31
CA GLY A 112 17.09 23.60 -9.26
C GLY A 112 17.13 22.32 -10.09
N PRO A 113 18.25 21.58 -10.04
CA PRO A 113 18.41 20.34 -10.79
C PRO A 113 17.30 19.32 -10.47
N THR A 114 16.85 18.64 -11.51
CA THR A 114 15.86 17.54 -11.43
C THR A 114 16.24 16.45 -12.43
N PHE A 115 15.66 15.26 -12.31
CA PHE A 115 15.89 14.20 -13.28
C PHE A 115 14.63 13.85 -14.06
N GLU A 116 14.83 13.42 -15.29
CA GLU A 116 13.81 12.90 -16.18
C GLU A 116 14.15 11.46 -16.57
N PRO A 117 13.17 10.56 -16.59
CA PRO A 117 13.37 9.18 -17.06
C PRO A 117 13.82 9.15 -18.54
N GLU A 118 14.80 8.28 -18.88
CA GLU A 118 15.32 8.15 -20.25
C GLU A 118 15.10 6.74 -20.81
N GLU A 119 16.01 5.79 -20.60
CA GLU A 119 15.87 4.41 -21.03
C GLU A 119 15.20 3.54 -19.93
N VAL A 120 13.90 3.70 -19.77
CA VAL A 120 13.07 3.06 -18.76
C VAL A 120 11.77 2.55 -19.38
N SER A 121 11.29 1.40 -18.91
CA SER A 121 9.98 0.83 -19.30
C SER A 121 8.82 1.60 -18.66
N ASN A 122 7.58 1.29 -19.07
CA ASN A 122 6.44 1.56 -18.21
C ASN A 122 6.55 0.75 -16.90
N LEU A 123 5.90 1.23 -15.86
CA LEU A 123 5.66 0.46 -14.64
C LEU A 123 4.53 -0.53 -14.91
N VAL A 124 4.81 -1.82 -14.82
CA VAL A 124 3.77 -2.85 -14.72
C VAL A 124 3.30 -2.86 -13.28
N THR A 125 2.05 -2.50 -13.03
CA THR A 125 1.55 -2.26 -11.66
C THR A 125 1.16 -3.55 -10.95
N TRP A 126 0.95 -3.46 -9.66
CA TRP A 126 0.43 -4.55 -8.83
C TRP A 126 -0.98 -5.04 -9.23
N GLN A 127 -1.74 -4.22 -9.96
CA GLN A 127 -3.08 -4.53 -10.46
C GLN A 127 -3.04 -5.32 -11.78
N ASP A 128 -1.87 -5.41 -12.41
CA ASP A 128 -1.71 -6.04 -13.71
C ASP A 128 -2.12 -7.51 -13.71
N GLY A 129 -3.01 -7.86 -14.61
CA GLY A 129 -3.61 -9.20 -14.71
C GLY A 129 -3.02 -10.08 -15.81
N ARG A 130 -1.89 -9.70 -16.46
CA ARG A 130 -1.27 -10.50 -17.53
C ARG A 130 -0.88 -11.91 -17.11
N CYS A 131 -0.54 -12.11 -15.83
CA CYS A 131 -0.27 -13.42 -15.25
C CYS A 131 -1.58 -14.08 -14.81
N SER A 132 -2.20 -14.88 -15.67
CA SER A 132 -3.41 -15.62 -15.33
C SER A 132 -3.18 -16.64 -14.22
N PRO A 133 -4.23 -17.15 -13.53
CA PRO A 133 -4.09 -18.21 -12.54
C PRO A 133 -3.38 -19.46 -13.07
N ASP A 134 -3.72 -19.88 -14.30
CA ASP A 134 -3.07 -21.05 -14.95
C ASP A 134 -1.59 -20.79 -15.20
N PHE A 135 -1.24 -19.57 -15.63
CA PHE A 135 0.16 -19.19 -15.81
C PHE A 135 0.91 -19.23 -14.47
N LEU A 136 0.36 -18.63 -13.42
CA LEU A 136 0.98 -18.64 -12.08
C LEU A 136 1.16 -20.05 -11.55
N SER A 137 0.17 -20.93 -11.74
CA SER A 137 0.24 -22.34 -11.33
C SER A 137 1.29 -23.16 -12.12
N SER A 138 1.65 -22.71 -13.32
CA SER A 138 2.70 -23.35 -14.15
C SER A 138 4.11 -22.95 -13.72
N LEU A 139 4.29 -21.93 -12.89
CA LEU A 139 5.58 -21.44 -12.45
C LEU A 139 6.17 -22.33 -11.34
N PRO A 140 7.50 -22.37 -11.20
CA PRO A 140 8.15 -23.09 -10.10
C PRO A 140 7.64 -22.59 -8.75
N GLN A 141 7.44 -23.49 -7.79
CA GLN A 141 7.01 -23.10 -6.45
C GLN A 141 8.13 -22.34 -5.73
N PRO A 142 7.87 -21.13 -5.21
CA PRO A 142 8.85 -20.38 -4.42
C PRO A 142 9.02 -20.97 -3.02
N GLN A 143 10.22 -20.87 -2.48
CA GLN A 143 10.49 -21.07 -1.05
C GLN A 143 10.20 -19.75 -0.31
N SER A 144 8.93 -19.49 -0.05
CA SER A 144 8.43 -18.28 0.56
C SER A 144 7.14 -18.59 1.30
N HIS A 145 6.83 -17.86 2.37
CA HIS A 145 5.54 -17.92 3.05
C HIS A 145 4.46 -17.08 2.37
N ILE A 146 4.83 -16.26 1.37
CA ILE A 146 3.89 -15.48 0.57
C ILE A 146 3.67 -16.19 -0.77
N SER A 147 2.41 -16.46 -1.10
CA SER A 147 2.02 -17.03 -2.39
C SER A 147 2.37 -16.09 -3.55
N LEU A 148 2.80 -16.67 -4.66
CA LEU A 148 3.00 -15.90 -5.89
C LEU A 148 1.64 -15.39 -6.41
N ALA A 149 1.59 -14.12 -6.81
CA ALA A 149 0.36 -13.49 -7.26
C ALA A 149 0.55 -12.68 -8.55
N LYS A 150 -0.56 -12.38 -9.23
CA LYS A 150 -0.57 -11.42 -10.35
C LYS A 150 -0.01 -10.08 -9.89
N GLY A 151 0.64 -9.35 -10.80
CA GLY A 151 1.24 -8.05 -10.49
C GLY A 151 2.56 -8.13 -9.71
N PHE A 152 3.02 -9.33 -9.28
CA PHE A 152 4.32 -9.50 -8.66
C PHE A 152 5.45 -9.43 -9.70
N GLY A 153 6.55 -8.73 -9.35
CA GLY A 153 7.65 -8.47 -10.26
C GLY A 153 8.26 -9.72 -10.88
N CYS A 154 8.54 -10.75 -10.07
CA CYS A 154 9.11 -12.01 -10.59
C CYS A 154 8.14 -12.76 -11.52
N ALA A 155 6.83 -12.75 -11.22
CA ALA A 155 5.84 -13.34 -12.11
C ALA A 155 5.78 -12.60 -13.46
N THR A 156 5.87 -11.27 -13.44
CA THR A 156 5.91 -10.43 -14.62
C THR A 156 7.17 -10.70 -15.46
N VAL A 157 8.35 -10.89 -14.83
CA VAL A 157 9.58 -11.28 -15.55
C VAL A 157 9.41 -12.64 -16.22
N PHE A 158 8.81 -13.63 -15.56
CA PHE A 158 8.52 -14.93 -16.17
C PHE A 158 7.56 -14.81 -17.35
N TRP A 159 6.57 -13.91 -17.24
CA TRP A 159 5.65 -13.64 -18.36
C TRP A 159 6.39 -13.08 -19.57
N TYR A 160 7.27 -12.10 -19.39
CA TYR A 160 8.10 -11.56 -20.47
C TYR A 160 9.06 -12.61 -21.03
N LEU A 161 9.66 -13.43 -20.18
CA LEU A 161 10.56 -14.50 -20.62
C LEU A 161 9.86 -15.47 -21.58
N LYS A 162 8.57 -15.75 -21.33
CA LYS A 162 7.77 -16.64 -22.19
C LYS A 162 7.23 -15.95 -23.44
N ASN A 163 6.73 -14.72 -23.31
CA ASN A 163 5.93 -14.07 -24.36
C ASN A 163 6.70 -13.02 -25.17
N SER A 164 7.75 -12.41 -24.60
CA SER A 164 8.52 -11.33 -25.21
C SER A 164 9.96 -11.27 -24.68
N PRO A 165 10.78 -12.31 -24.88
CA PRO A 165 12.10 -12.39 -24.26
C PRO A 165 13.06 -11.28 -24.71
N ASP A 166 12.89 -10.74 -25.91
CA ASP A 166 13.72 -9.64 -26.43
C ASP A 166 13.49 -8.33 -25.67
N PHE A 167 12.32 -8.15 -25.08
CA PHE A 167 12.06 -7.03 -24.18
C PHE A 167 13.04 -7.01 -23.00
N LEU A 168 13.26 -8.16 -22.37
CA LEU A 168 14.17 -8.26 -21.21
C LEU A 168 15.62 -7.97 -21.59
N LYS A 169 16.05 -8.28 -22.83
CA LYS A 169 17.41 -7.99 -23.33
C LYS A 169 17.70 -6.49 -23.45
N SER A 170 16.65 -5.67 -23.51
CA SER A 170 16.78 -4.21 -23.62
C SER A 170 17.18 -3.54 -22.31
N TYR A 171 17.12 -4.25 -21.18
CA TYR A 171 17.33 -3.70 -19.85
C TYR A 171 18.32 -4.56 -19.05
N ASP A 172 19.00 -3.93 -18.08
CA ASP A 172 20.00 -4.59 -17.24
C ASP A 172 19.77 -4.34 -15.73
N ALA A 173 18.66 -3.67 -15.40
CA ALA A 173 18.22 -3.41 -14.03
C ALA A 173 16.68 -3.49 -13.94
N ALA A 174 16.17 -3.91 -12.81
CA ALA A 174 14.75 -3.91 -12.50
C ALA A 174 14.52 -3.65 -11.00
N GLY A 175 13.31 -3.21 -10.64
CA GLY A 175 12.88 -2.96 -9.27
C GLY A 175 11.47 -2.40 -9.25
N THR A 176 10.99 -1.97 -8.08
CA THR A 176 9.77 -1.19 -7.96
C THR A 176 10.00 0.25 -8.45
N ILE A 177 8.93 1.03 -8.61
CA ILE A 177 9.05 2.44 -9.00
C ILE A 177 9.87 3.25 -7.99
N HIS A 178 9.75 2.95 -6.70
CA HIS A 178 10.51 3.65 -5.66
C HIS A 178 11.95 3.16 -5.55
N ASP A 179 12.26 1.89 -5.86
CA ASP A 179 13.65 1.43 -6.02
C ASP A 179 14.33 2.14 -7.20
N TYR A 180 13.60 2.36 -8.31
CA TYR A 180 14.09 3.14 -9.45
C TYR A 180 14.44 4.57 -9.03
N VAL A 181 13.56 5.27 -8.30
CA VAL A 181 13.82 6.65 -7.84
C VAL A 181 15.05 6.70 -6.93
N VAL A 182 15.18 5.77 -5.98
CA VAL A 182 16.39 5.66 -5.13
C VAL A 182 17.64 5.45 -5.96
N ALA A 183 17.58 4.55 -6.96
CA ALA A 183 18.72 4.28 -7.83
C ALA A 183 19.14 5.52 -8.63
N MET A 184 18.20 6.30 -9.14
CA MET A 184 18.49 7.53 -9.92
C MET A 184 19.04 8.66 -9.03
N LEU A 185 18.52 8.84 -7.83
CA LEU A 185 19.00 9.85 -6.89
C LEU A 185 20.43 9.59 -6.40
N CYS A 186 20.80 8.32 -6.26
CA CYS A 186 22.08 7.88 -5.67
C CYS A 186 23.10 7.36 -6.70
N ASP A 187 22.78 7.35 -7.99
CA ASP A 187 23.57 6.71 -9.06
C ASP A 187 24.00 5.27 -8.71
N LEU A 188 23.05 4.47 -8.26
CA LEU A 188 23.32 3.08 -7.84
C LEU A 188 23.63 2.21 -9.06
N LYS A 189 24.82 1.59 -9.07
CA LYS A 189 25.20 0.64 -10.12
C LYS A 189 24.45 -0.68 -10.05
N LYS A 190 23.94 -1.05 -8.87
CA LYS A 190 23.04 -2.17 -8.66
C LYS A 190 21.83 -1.69 -7.89
N PRO A 191 20.60 -1.97 -8.35
CA PRO A 191 19.38 -1.61 -7.61
C PRO A 191 19.38 -2.24 -6.23
N LEU A 192 18.90 -1.50 -5.25
CA LEU A 192 18.66 -1.97 -3.89
C LEU A 192 17.17 -2.05 -3.64
N MET A 193 16.73 -3.05 -2.88
CA MET A 193 15.33 -3.29 -2.53
C MET A 193 15.24 -3.66 -1.05
N SER A 194 14.23 -3.20 -0.32
CA SER A 194 13.97 -3.66 1.04
C SER A 194 13.43 -5.09 1.04
N ASP A 195 13.60 -5.82 2.14
CA ASP A 195 12.98 -7.13 2.33
C ASP A 195 11.44 -7.06 2.31
N GLN A 196 10.86 -5.89 2.65
CA GLN A 196 9.43 -5.62 2.53
C GLN A 196 8.95 -5.77 1.07
N ASN A 197 9.65 -5.15 0.14
CA ASN A 197 9.34 -5.20 -1.28
C ASN A 197 9.74 -6.55 -1.89
N ALA A 198 10.90 -7.11 -1.50
CA ALA A 198 11.38 -8.38 -2.02
C ALA A 198 10.45 -9.55 -1.68
N ALA A 199 9.93 -9.61 -0.45
CA ALA A 199 8.99 -10.66 -0.03
C ALA A 199 7.71 -10.63 -0.87
N SER A 200 7.23 -9.45 -1.24
CA SER A 200 6.04 -9.26 -2.04
C SER A 200 6.32 -9.15 -3.55
N TRP A 201 7.55 -9.40 -3.99
CA TRP A 201 7.94 -9.46 -5.40
C TRP A 201 7.94 -10.90 -5.94
N GLY A 202 7.96 -11.89 -5.02
CA GLY A 202 7.99 -13.32 -5.28
C GLY A 202 9.41 -13.89 -5.26
N TYR A 203 9.53 -15.19 -4.97
CA TYR A 203 10.81 -15.91 -4.92
C TYR A 203 11.84 -15.35 -3.94
N PHE A 204 11.41 -14.71 -2.88
CA PHE A 204 12.25 -14.25 -1.79
C PHE A 204 11.90 -14.97 -0.50
N ASN A 205 12.89 -15.55 0.16
CA ASN A 205 12.74 -16.15 1.47
C ASN A 205 13.08 -15.11 2.54
N SER A 206 12.08 -14.62 3.26
CA SER A 206 12.25 -13.57 4.28
C SER A 206 13.01 -14.05 5.52
N ARG A 207 13.01 -15.37 5.80
CA ARG A 207 13.75 -15.97 6.94
C ARG A 207 15.26 -16.00 6.66
N SER A 208 15.66 -16.48 5.47
CA SER A 208 17.08 -16.49 5.05
C SER A 208 17.54 -15.17 4.43
N LYS A 209 16.62 -14.22 4.24
CA LYS A 209 16.83 -12.92 3.56
C LYS A 209 17.53 -13.07 2.20
N SER A 210 17.11 -14.05 1.42
CA SER A 210 17.74 -14.37 0.14
C SER A 210 16.71 -14.70 -0.96
N TRP A 211 17.05 -14.37 -2.20
CA TRP A 211 16.32 -14.81 -3.38
C TRP A 211 16.47 -16.32 -3.58
N ASN A 212 15.42 -16.98 -4.07
CA ASN A 212 15.45 -18.40 -4.43
C ASN A 212 16.25 -18.64 -5.73
N THR A 213 17.51 -18.23 -5.76
CA THR A 213 18.33 -18.16 -6.98
C THR A 213 18.49 -19.50 -7.68
N ASP A 214 18.52 -20.61 -6.93
CA ASP A 214 18.66 -21.96 -7.51
C ASP A 214 17.40 -22.39 -8.27
N ILE A 215 16.21 -22.07 -7.75
CA ILE A 215 14.92 -22.29 -8.41
C ILE A 215 14.84 -21.43 -9.67
N LEU A 216 15.16 -20.14 -9.54
CA LEU A 216 15.10 -19.17 -10.63
C LEU A 216 16.07 -19.52 -11.77
N LYS A 217 17.32 -19.88 -11.47
CA LYS A 217 18.32 -20.29 -12.47
C LYS A 217 17.89 -21.54 -13.24
N LYS A 218 17.33 -22.55 -12.57
CA LYS A 218 16.82 -23.77 -13.21
C LYS A 218 15.71 -23.48 -14.21
N SER A 219 15.01 -22.38 -14.04
CA SER A 219 13.90 -21.93 -14.90
C SER A 219 14.33 -20.84 -15.89
N SER A 220 15.62 -20.66 -16.13
CA SER A 220 16.20 -19.67 -17.05
C SER A 220 15.82 -18.22 -16.73
N PHE A 221 15.45 -17.94 -15.49
CA PHE A 221 15.12 -16.58 -15.03
C PHE A 221 16.38 -15.69 -15.07
N PRO A 222 16.30 -14.44 -15.55
CA PRO A 222 17.43 -13.53 -15.63
C PRO A 222 17.79 -12.96 -14.24
N VAL A 223 18.46 -13.77 -13.42
CA VAL A 223 18.79 -13.44 -12.01
C VAL A 223 19.64 -12.17 -11.85
N HIS A 224 20.28 -11.69 -12.94
CA HIS A 224 21.03 -10.43 -12.93
C HIS A 224 20.11 -9.21 -12.79
N LEU A 225 18.81 -9.32 -13.09
CA LEU A 225 17.80 -8.29 -12.90
C LEU A 225 17.33 -8.17 -11.44
N LEU A 226 17.63 -9.16 -10.58
CA LEU A 226 17.21 -9.10 -9.18
C LEU A 226 18.00 -8.03 -8.42
N PRO A 227 17.31 -7.11 -7.69
CA PRO A 227 17.95 -6.14 -6.81
C PRO A 227 18.74 -6.83 -5.68
N GLU A 228 19.69 -6.12 -5.13
CA GLU A 228 20.31 -6.52 -3.86
C GLU A 228 19.40 -6.15 -2.70
N VAL A 229 19.12 -7.10 -1.81
CA VAL A 229 18.19 -6.88 -0.71
C VAL A 229 18.92 -6.32 0.52
N ARG A 230 18.32 -5.33 1.15
CA ARG A 230 18.80 -4.64 2.36
C ARG A 230 17.68 -4.50 3.37
N ASP A 231 18.05 -4.33 4.65
CA ASP A 231 17.07 -4.11 5.71
C ASP A 231 16.39 -2.73 5.57
N PRO A 232 15.06 -2.65 5.79
CA PRO A 232 14.31 -1.41 5.73
C PRO A 232 14.80 -0.42 6.81
N GLY A 233 14.84 0.87 6.45
CA GLY A 233 15.37 1.94 7.30
C GLY A 233 16.89 2.12 7.22
N THR A 234 17.62 1.32 6.46
CA THR A 234 19.05 1.54 6.18
C THR A 234 19.25 2.58 5.07
N ILE A 235 20.46 3.15 4.95
CA ILE A 235 20.80 4.10 3.89
C ILE A 235 21.15 3.33 2.62
N ALA A 236 20.50 3.72 1.51
CA ALA A 236 20.83 3.25 0.18
C ALA A 236 22.01 4.00 -0.43
N GLY A 237 22.08 5.30 -0.20
CA GLY A 237 23.11 6.17 -0.74
C GLY A 237 22.91 7.63 -0.35
N ARG A 238 23.51 8.52 -1.15
CA ARG A 238 23.39 9.98 -1.00
C ARG A 238 23.06 10.61 -2.34
N THR A 239 22.31 11.70 -2.33
CA THR A 239 21.98 12.44 -3.56
C THR A 239 23.28 12.89 -4.27
N ILE A 240 23.39 12.55 -5.57
CA ILE A 240 24.59 12.87 -6.37
C ILE A 240 24.59 14.31 -6.88
N TYR A 241 23.41 14.94 -6.96
CA TYR A 241 23.22 16.34 -7.32
C TYR A 241 22.33 17.01 -6.26
N ALA A 242 22.30 18.34 -6.25
CA ALA A 242 21.20 19.04 -5.62
C ALA A 242 19.88 18.66 -6.35
N TRP A 243 18.76 18.63 -5.63
CA TRP A 243 17.48 18.22 -6.19
C TRP A 243 16.36 19.10 -5.63
N HIS A 244 15.74 19.93 -6.47
CA HIS A 244 14.73 20.90 -6.04
C HIS A 244 15.13 21.75 -4.82
N GLY A 245 16.42 22.13 -4.73
CA GLY A 245 16.96 22.86 -3.57
C GLY A 245 17.44 21.97 -2.43
N ILE A 246 17.13 20.69 -2.40
CA ILE A 246 17.72 19.72 -1.46
C ILE A 246 19.22 19.62 -1.76
N PRO A 247 20.10 19.73 -0.75
CA PRO A 247 21.53 19.69 -0.99
C PRO A 247 22.02 18.36 -1.57
N LYS A 248 23.04 18.41 -2.41
CA LYS A 248 23.86 17.25 -2.74
C LYS A 248 24.40 16.61 -1.46
N GLY A 249 24.40 15.28 -1.39
CA GLY A 249 24.90 14.53 -0.25
C GLY A 249 23.85 14.27 0.83
N ALA A 250 22.59 14.65 0.62
CA ALA A 250 21.49 14.22 1.49
C ALA A 250 21.37 12.69 1.50
N GLU A 251 21.20 12.09 2.67
CA GLU A 251 21.07 10.64 2.82
C GLU A 251 19.71 10.16 2.31
N VAL A 252 19.72 9.15 1.46
CA VAL A 252 18.52 8.52 0.91
C VAL A 252 18.37 7.13 1.53
N GLY A 253 17.23 6.88 2.18
CA GLY A 253 16.91 5.57 2.71
C GLY A 253 16.61 4.55 1.62
N ILE A 254 16.72 3.25 1.97
CA ILE A 254 16.24 2.18 1.11
C ILE A 254 14.74 2.38 0.84
N ALA A 255 14.30 2.04 -0.36
CA ALA A 255 12.89 2.16 -0.74
C ALA A 255 12.00 1.21 0.07
N LEU A 256 10.89 1.73 0.61
CA LEU A 256 10.00 1.07 1.57
C LEU A 256 8.64 0.76 0.93
N GLY A 257 7.94 -0.24 1.45
CA GLY A 257 6.55 -0.48 1.08
C GLY A 257 5.63 0.62 1.63
N ASP A 258 4.70 1.12 0.78
CA ASP A 258 3.69 2.11 1.17
C ASP A 258 2.81 1.61 2.31
N PHE A 259 2.43 0.33 2.28
CA PHE A 259 1.65 -0.30 3.34
C PHE A 259 2.37 -0.26 4.69
N GLN A 260 3.63 -0.67 4.76
CA GLN A 260 4.42 -0.66 6.00
C GLN A 260 4.64 0.77 6.51
N CYS A 261 4.91 1.72 5.62
CA CYS A 261 5.04 3.13 5.99
C CYS A 261 3.72 3.71 6.49
N SER A 262 2.61 3.38 5.86
CA SER A 262 1.27 3.77 6.30
C SER A 262 1.00 3.30 7.73
N VAL A 263 1.24 2.02 8.01
CA VAL A 263 1.10 1.48 9.36
C VAL A 263 2.04 2.18 10.34
N TYR A 264 3.31 2.41 9.94
CA TYR A 264 4.30 3.09 10.79
C TYR A 264 3.91 4.52 11.15
N SER A 265 3.23 5.24 10.25
CA SER A 265 2.81 6.62 10.47
C SER A 265 1.77 6.77 11.58
N CYS A 266 0.95 5.74 11.80
CA CYS A 266 -0.15 5.80 12.77
C CYS A 266 0.13 5.02 14.07
N LEU A 267 0.96 3.97 14.05
CA LEU A 267 1.30 3.23 15.25
C LEU A 267 2.04 4.12 16.25
N THR A 268 1.44 4.36 17.41
CA THR A 268 2.07 5.08 18.53
C THR A 268 2.69 4.13 19.52
N GLU A 269 2.12 2.95 19.68
CA GLU A 269 2.60 1.90 20.60
C GLU A 269 2.60 0.55 19.87
N LYS A 270 3.49 -0.34 20.31
CA LYS A 270 3.59 -1.72 19.77
C LYS A 270 2.33 -2.56 20.05
N THR A 271 1.51 -2.12 21.00
CA THR A 271 0.25 -2.75 21.41
C THR A 271 -0.96 -2.22 20.66
N ASP A 272 -0.75 -1.36 19.65
CA ASP A 272 -1.83 -0.86 18.80
C ASP A 272 -2.10 -1.83 17.64
N ALA A 273 -3.38 -2.00 17.29
CA ALA A 273 -3.81 -2.55 16.00
C ALA A 273 -4.31 -1.41 15.10
N VAL A 274 -4.24 -1.59 13.78
CA VAL A 274 -4.73 -0.63 12.79
C VAL A 274 -5.90 -1.22 12.03
N LEU A 275 -7.07 -0.60 12.15
CA LEU A 275 -8.27 -0.88 11.37
C LEU A 275 -8.37 0.15 10.26
N ASN A 276 -8.11 -0.24 9.03
CA ASN A 276 -8.23 0.64 7.85
C ASN A 276 -9.42 0.20 6.99
N ILE A 277 -10.44 1.07 6.86
CA ILE A 277 -11.57 0.83 5.95
C ILE A 277 -11.62 1.97 4.92
N GLY A 278 -11.11 1.67 3.74
CA GLY A 278 -11.25 2.46 2.52
C GLY A 278 -12.18 1.76 1.54
N THR A 279 -11.76 1.59 0.29
CA THR A 279 -12.47 0.76 -0.71
C THR A 279 -12.54 -0.70 -0.26
N SER A 280 -11.44 -1.28 0.19
CA SER A 280 -11.32 -2.55 0.89
C SER A 280 -11.16 -2.33 2.39
N ALA A 281 -11.08 -3.40 3.19
CA ALA A 281 -10.91 -3.31 4.62
C ALA A 281 -9.72 -4.14 5.10
N GLN A 282 -8.99 -3.67 6.11
CA GLN A 282 -7.81 -4.35 6.65
C GLN A 282 -7.73 -4.18 8.16
N LEU A 283 -7.35 -5.24 8.85
CA LEU A 283 -6.96 -5.22 10.25
C LEU A 283 -5.51 -5.70 10.35
N THR A 284 -4.64 -4.86 10.92
CA THR A 284 -3.19 -5.07 10.93
C THR A 284 -2.66 -4.94 12.35
N ILE A 285 -1.76 -5.85 12.72
CA ILE A 285 -1.03 -5.80 13.99
C ILE A 285 0.47 -6.04 13.76
N SER A 286 1.29 -5.49 14.65
CA SER A 286 2.71 -5.84 14.73
C SER A 286 2.89 -7.13 15.54
N MET A 287 3.56 -8.12 14.96
CA MET A 287 3.84 -9.38 15.65
C MET A 287 4.88 -9.19 16.74
N PRO A 288 4.84 -10.01 17.81
CA PRO A 288 5.86 -9.98 18.86
C PRO A 288 7.27 -10.19 18.30
N PRO A 289 8.30 -9.60 18.93
CA PRO A 289 9.69 -9.82 18.52
C PRO A 289 10.04 -11.32 18.52
N GLY A 290 10.73 -11.75 17.45
CA GLY A 290 11.13 -13.15 17.28
C GLY A 290 10.07 -14.03 16.61
N PHE A 291 8.89 -13.52 16.30
CA PHE A 291 7.91 -14.25 15.50
C PHE A 291 8.51 -14.64 14.14
N GLN A 292 8.21 -15.85 13.71
CA GLN A 292 8.57 -16.35 12.38
C GLN A 292 7.30 -16.78 11.66
N PRO A 293 7.07 -16.31 10.42
CA PRO A 293 5.94 -16.78 9.63
C PRO A 293 6.08 -18.26 9.27
N PRO A 294 5.01 -18.93 8.82
CA PRO A 294 5.09 -20.28 8.24
C PRO A 294 6.18 -20.36 7.16
N GLU A 295 6.71 -21.55 6.88
CA GLU A 295 7.72 -21.71 5.81
C GLU A 295 7.13 -21.66 4.41
N THR A 296 5.88 -22.09 4.31
CA THR A 296 5.10 -22.15 3.05
C THR A 296 3.81 -21.37 3.20
N PRO A 297 3.24 -20.89 2.09
CA PRO A 297 1.94 -20.24 2.10
C PRO A 297 0.85 -21.17 2.63
N GLU A 298 -0.08 -20.62 3.38
CA GLU A 298 -1.32 -21.27 3.80
C GLU A 298 -2.50 -20.64 3.02
N PRO A 299 -2.90 -21.18 1.87
CA PRO A 299 -3.92 -20.55 1.01
C PRO A 299 -5.28 -20.36 1.70
N SER A 300 -5.62 -21.21 2.68
CA SER A 300 -6.83 -21.10 3.48
C SER A 300 -6.72 -20.11 4.65
N SER A 301 -5.53 -19.56 4.92
CA SER A 301 -5.35 -18.58 5.99
C SER A 301 -5.94 -17.23 5.58
N ALA A 302 -6.78 -16.67 6.44
CA ALA A 302 -7.29 -15.31 6.29
C ALA A 302 -6.22 -14.23 6.60
N VAL A 303 -5.11 -14.62 7.24
CA VAL A 303 -4.02 -13.73 7.69
C VAL A 303 -2.76 -13.98 6.87
N THR A 304 -2.17 -12.91 6.37
CA THR A 304 -0.87 -12.92 5.70
C THR A 304 0.15 -12.14 6.54
N TYR A 305 1.40 -12.62 6.55
CA TYR A 305 2.48 -11.99 7.29
C TYR A 305 3.43 -11.26 6.35
N TYR A 306 3.68 -9.97 6.61
CA TYR A 306 4.59 -9.16 5.79
C TYR A 306 5.79 -8.71 6.62
N PRO A 307 7.02 -8.72 6.06
CA PRO A 307 8.16 -8.12 6.71
C PRO A 307 7.91 -6.66 7.10
N TYR A 308 8.39 -6.28 8.26
CA TYR A 308 8.26 -4.95 8.83
C TYR A 308 9.64 -4.40 9.23
N PHE A 309 9.69 -3.38 10.04
CA PHE A 309 10.96 -2.80 10.51
C PHE A 309 11.59 -3.63 11.60
N SER A 310 12.94 -3.57 11.69
CA SER A 310 13.74 -4.24 12.73
C SER A 310 13.58 -5.77 12.78
N GLY A 311 13.33 -6.40 11.64
CA GLY A 311 13.17 -7.85 11.56
C GLY A 311 11.84 -8.39 12.11
N ASN A 312 10.88 -7.51 12.41
CA ASN A 312 9.53 -7.89 12.82
C ASN A 312 8.63 -8.16 11.61
N TYR A 313 7.41 -8.61 11.89
CA TYR A 313 6.37 -8.86 10.89
C TYR A 313 5.08 -8.14 11.26
N LEU A 314 4.29 -7.82 10.24
CA LEU A 314 2.88 -7.44 10.38
C LEU A 314 2.02 -8.65 10.04
N ALA A 315 1.05 -8.95 10.90
CA ALA A 315 -0.07 -9.83 10.54
C ALA A 315 -1.20 -8.98 9.99
N VAL A 316 -1.73 -9.36 8.83
CA VAL A 316 -2.72 -8.60 8.08
C VAL A 316 -3.89 -9.49 7.71
N ALA A 317 -5.05 -9.18 8.25
CA ALA A 317 -6.34 -9.68 7.76
C ALA A 317 -6.86 -8.66 6.74
N ALA A 318 -6.89 -9.05 5.46
CA ALA A 318 -7.25 -8.15 4.35
C ALA A 318 -8.49 -8.67 3.62
N SER A 319 -9.59 -7.96 3.78
CA SER A 319 -10.85 -8.20 3.07
C SER A 319 -10.91 -7.40 1.77
N LEU A 320 -11.40 -8.02 0.70
CA LEU A 320 -11.76 -7.34 -0.54
C LEU A 320 -13.01 -6.46 -0.36
N ASN A 321 -13.74 -6.65 0.72
CA ASN A 321 -15.02 -6.05 1.03
C ASN A 321 -14.89 -4.97 2.10
N GLY A 322 -15.14 -3.73 1.73
CA GLY A 322 -15.05 -2.56 2.60
C GLY A 322 -16.06 -1.50 2.18
N GLY A 323 -15.59 -0.28 1.92
CA GLY A 323 -16.44 0.81 1.43
C GLY A 323 -17.06 0.55 0.05
N ASN A 324 -16.44 -0.30 -0.79
CA ASN A 324 -16.99 -0.73 -2.07
C ASN A 324 -18.32 -1.48 -1.94
N VAL A 325 -18.52 -2.22 -0.86
CA VAL A 325 -19.80 -2.91 -0.59
C VAL A 325 -20.92 -1.91 -0.33
N LEU A 326 -20.61 -0.83 0.41
CA LEU A 326 -21.56 0.25 0.64
C LEU A 326 -21.86 1.04 -0.64
N ALA A 327 -20.85 1.29 -1.48
CA ALA A 327 -21.05 1.93 -2.78
C ALA A 327 -21.97 1.08 -3.67
N MET A 328 -21.68 -0.21 -3.81
CA MET A 328 -22.53 -1.15 -4.56
C MET A 328 -23.98 -1.18 -4.01
N PHE A 329 -24.16 -1.13 -2.69
CA PHE A 329 -25.50 -1.08 -2.11
C PHE A 329 -26.23 0.23 -2.46
N VAL A 330 -25.55 1.37 -2.48
CA VAL A 330 -26.11 2.66 -2.93
C VAL A 330 -26.51 2.60 -4.39
N ASP A 331 -25.64 2.04 -5.26
CA ASP A 331 -25.91 1.86 -6.69
C ASP A 331 -27.16 1.00 -6.91
N MET A 332 -27.27 -0.11 -6.18
CA MET A 332 -28.45 -0.99 -6.23
C MET A 332 -29.73 -0.25 -5.83
N VAL A 333 -29.68 0.54 -4.74
CA VAL A 333 -30.84 1.35 -4.31
C VAL A 333 -31.17 2.41 -5.33
N ALA A 334 -30.17 3.05 -5.94
CA ALA A 334 -30.36 4.04 -7.00
C ALA A 334 -31.05 3.41 -8.22
N GLN A 335 -30.60 2.22 -8.63
CA GLN A 335 -31.22 1.47 -9.71
C GLN A 335 -32.69 1.14 -9.42
N TRP A 336 -33.02 0.64 -8.25
CA TRP A 336 -34.42 0.34 -7.87
C TRP A 336 -35.30 1.59 -7.88
N ILE A 337 -34.77 2.72 -7.42
CA ILE A 337 -35.49 4.00 -7.48
C ILE A 337 -35.74 4.43 -8.91
N ALA A 338 -34.77 4.27 -9.81
CA ALA A 338 -34.91 4.58 -11.24
C ALA A 338 -35.92 3.64 -11.93
N GLU A 339 -35.94 2.35 -11.60
CA GLU A 339 -36.93 1.38 -12.08
C GLU A 339 -38.37 1.72 -11.66
N LEU A 340 -38.54 2.44 -10.54
CA LEU A 340 -39.82 2.98 -10.08
C LEU A 340 -40.16 4.35 -10.74
N GLY A 341 -39.33 4.85 -11.68
CA GLY A 341 -39.56 6.11 -12.40
C GLY A 341 -39.18 7.36 -11.59
N LEU A 342 -38.36 7.22 -10.56
CA LEU A 342 -37.87 8.30 -9.71
C LEU A 342 -36.36 8.52 -9.92
N GLU A 343 -35.89 9.76 -9.70
CA GLU A 343 -34.46 10.09 -9.76
C GLU A 343 -34.02 10.69 -8.43
N ILE A 344 -32.95 10.14 -7.85
CA ILE A 344 -32.31 10.64 -6.64
C ILE A 344 -30.79 10.52 -6.81
N GLN A 345 -30.06 11.55 -6.44
CA GLN A 345 -28.58 11.51 -6.46
C GLN A 345 -28.02 10.53 -5.43
N GLU A 346 -27.01 9.76 -5.81
CA GLU A 346 -26.33 8.76 -4.97
C GLU A 346 -25.84 9.32 -3.63
N THR A 347 -25.29 10.55 -3.64
CA THR A 347 -24.85 11.24 -2.40
C THR A 347 -26.01 11.47 -1.42
N THR A 348 -27.21 11.73 -1.95
CA THR A 348 -28.43 11.87 -1.16
C THR A 348 -28.88 10.52 -0.61
N ILE A 349 -28.84 9.45 -1.44
CA ILE A 349 -29.14 8.08 -1.00
C ILE A 349 -28.20 7.70 0.14
N TYR A 350 -26.88 7.85 -0.05
CA TYR A 350 -25.86 7.51 0.95
C TYR A 350 -26.16 8.21 2.29
N SER A 351 -26.37 9.53 2.28
CA SER A 351 -26.62 10.28 3.52
C SER A 351 -27.89 9.83 4.23
N LYS A 352 -28.95 9.53 3.47
CA LYS A 352 -30.25 9.08 4.02
C LYS A 352 -30.18 7.67 4.60
N ILE A 353 -29.53 6.72 3.95
CA ILE A 353 -29.40 5.34 4.46
C ILE A 353 -28.54 5.29 5.73
N ILE A 354 -27.45 6.09 5.81
CA ILE A 354 -26.65 6.20 7.04
C ILE A 354 -27.47 6.81 8.17
N LYS A 355 -28.19 7.91 7.91
CA LYS A 355 -29.08 8.52 8.92
C LYS A 355 -30.17 7.56 9.41
N ALA A 356 -30.77 6.77 8.51
CA ALA A 356 -31.75 5.75 8.87
C ALA A 356 -31.12 4.62 9.70
N ALA A 357 -29.89 4.19 9.37
CA ALA A 357 -29.20 3.15 10.10
C ALA A 357 -28.81 3.58 11.54
N LEU A 358 -28.50 4.86 11.77
CA LEU A 358 -28.17 5.38 13.09
C LEU A 358 -29.32 5.24 14.10
N THR A 359 -30.56 5.18 13.62
CA THR A 359 -31.74 5.00 14.48
C THR A 359 -32.07 3.53 14.79
N GLN A 360 -31.36 2.58 14.18
CA GLN A 360 -31.61 1.15 14.32
C GLN A 360 -30.59 0.50 15.27
N ASN A 361 -31.01 0.08 16.45
CA ASN A 361 -30.08 -0.44 17.45
C ASN A 361 -30.11 -1.96 17.64
N ASN A 362 -31.20 -2.66 17.28
CA ASN A 362 -31.42 -4.07 17.63
C ASN A 362 -32.01 -4.87 16.47
N SER A 363 -31.24 -5.09 15.41
CA SER A 363 -31.67 -6.00 14.32
C SER A 363 -30.95 -7.34 14.41
N LYS A 364 -31.69 -8.44 14.22
CA LYS A 364 -31.14 -9.80 14.06
C LYS A 364 -30.72 -10.09 12.62
N LEU A 365 -31.07 -9.20 11.68
CA LEU A 365 -30.67 -9.30 10.29
C LEU A 365 -29.14 -9.39 10.21
N SER A 366 -28.62 -10.43 9.56
CA SER A 366 -27.19 -10.64 9.39
C SER A 366 -26.86 -10.66 7.89
N ILE A 367 -25.82 -9.90 7.54
CA ILE A 367 -25.32 -9.80 6.16
C ILE A 367 -23.86 -10.20 6.15
N HIS A 368 -23.52 -11.27 5.42
CA HIS A 368 -22.15 -11.58 5.04
C HIS A 368 -21.80 -10.80 3.77
N PRO A 369 -20.92 -9.79 3.83
CA PRO A 369 -20.76 -8.82 2.75
C PRO A 369 -19.76 -9.24 1.66
N THR A 370 -19.49 -10.52 1.48
CA THR A 370 -18.45 -11.07 0.61
C THR A 370 -18.82 -11.03 -0.88
N VAL A 371 -19.34 -9.89 -1.35
CA VAL A 371 -19.79 -9.72 -2.76
C VAL A 371 -18.65 -9.79 -3.77
N PHE A 372 -17.42 -9.47 -3.35
CA PHE A 372 -16.21 -9.56 -4.16
C PHE A 372 -15.40 -10.83 -3.86
N GLY A 373 -15.99 -11.80 -3.12
CA GLY A 373 -15.27 -12.96 -2.57
C GLY A 373 -14.24 -12.54 -1.50
N GLU A 374 -13.47 -13.53 -1.03
CA GLU A 374 -12.29 -13.30 -0.20
C GLU A 374 -11.11 -14.10 -0.73
N ARG A 375 -9.87 -13.60 -0.54
CA ARG A 375 -8.68 -14.27 -1.10
C ARG A 375 -8.51 -15.71 -0.62
N HIS A 376 -8.85 -15.97 0.64
CA HIS A 376 -8.76 -17.30 1.28
C HIS A 376 -10.03 -18.15 1.06
N MET A 377 -11.13 -17.54 0.60
CA MET A 377 -12.41 -18.20 0.28
C MET A 377 -13.06 -17.52 -0.94
N PRO A 378 -12.48 -17.67 -2.14
CA PRO A 378 -12.94 -16.93 -3.33
C PRO A 378 -14.35 -17.33 -3.80
N GLU A 379 -14.81 -18.56 -3.47
CA GLU A 379 -16.13 -19.08 -3.83
C GLU A 379 -17.24 -18.66 -2.84
N GLN A 380 -16.88 -18.03 -1.73
CA GLN A 380 -17.86 -17.59 -0.74
C GLN A 380 -18.54 -16.29 -1.19
N LEU A 381 -19.77 -16.41 -1.64
CA LEU A 381 -20.60 -15.28 -2.01
C LEU A 381 -21.25 -14.60 -0.80
N ALA A 382 -21.71 -13.38 -0.99
CA ALA A 382 -22.49 -12.65 0.00
C ALA A 382 -23.81 -13.39 0.31
N SER A 383 -24.24 -13.28 1.56
CA SER A 383 -25.50 -13.87 2.00
C SER A 383 -26.22 -12.99 3.01
N VAL A 384 -27.54 -13.12 3.04
CA VAL A 384 -28.42 -12.42 4.00
C VAL A 384 -29.23 -13.48 4.75
N THR A 385 -29.19 -13.42 6.08
CA THR A 385 -29.87 -14.38 6.96
C THR A 385 -30.67 -13.68 8.05
N ASN A 386 -31.54 -14.41 8.73
CA ASN A 386 -32.37 -13.91 9.82
C ASN A 386 -33.30 -12.76 9.41
N ILE A 387 -33.85 -12.83 8.20
CA ILE A 387 -34.78 -11.82 7.70
C ILE A 387 -36.10 -11.94 8.47
N SER A 388 -36.55 -10.84 9.09
CA SER A 388 -37.85 -10.73 9.73
C SER A 388 -38.61 -9.52 9.19
N VAL A 389 -39.95 -9.53 9.32
CA VAL A 389 -40.78 -8.41 8.84
C VAL A 389 -40.40 -7.08 9.51
N SER A 390 -39.93 -7.12 10.75
CA SER A 390 -39.48 -5.91 11.50
C SER A 390 -38.13 -5.36 11.05
N ASP A 391 -37.29 -6.17 10.37
CA ASP A 391 -35.87 -5.87 10.15
C ASP A 391 -35.49 -5.62 8.68
N VAL A 392 -36.48 -5.28 7.83
CA VAL A 392 -36.26 -5.11 6.37
C VAL A 392 -36.28 -3.64 5.89
N SER A 393 -36.22 -2.67 6.80
CA SER A 393 -36.08 -1.28 6.38
C SER A 393 -34.67 -0.97 5.87
N LEU A 394 -34.54 0.07 5.04
CA LEU A 394 -33.22 0.53 4.55
C LEU A 394 -32.22 0.76 5.70
N GLY A 395 -32.69 1.28 6.83
CA GLY A 395 -31.86 1.49 8.00
C GLY A 395 -31.33 0.17 8.62
N HIS A 396 -32.17 -0.84 8.74
CA HIS A 396 -31.77 -2.16 9.25
C HIS A 396 -30.76 -2.84 8.30
N VAL A 397 -31.04 -2.82 6.99
CA VAL A 397 -30.13 -3.42 5.99
C VAL A 397 -28.79 -2.70 5.98
N THR A 398 -28.77 -1.37 5.99
CA THR A 398 -27.53 -0.59 6.02
C THR A 398 -26.70 -0.87 7.28
N ARG A 399 -27.34 -0.93 8.46
CA ARG A 399 -26.64 -1.26 9.71
C ARG A 399 -26.10 -2.70 9.70
N ALA A 400 -26.91 -3.66 9.24
CA ALA A 400 -26.46 -5.04 9.12
C ALA A 400 -25.29 -5.20 8.14
N LEU A 401 -25.27 -4.41 7.06
CA LEU A 401 -24.17 -4.39 6.10
C LEU A 401 -22.89 -3.82 6.72
N CYS A 402 -22.98 -2.67 7.41
CA CYS A 402 -21.84 -2.10 8.14
C CYS A 402 -21.31 -3.06 9.20
N ARG A 403 -22.20 -3.70 9.96
CA ARG A 403 -21.86 -4.72 10.95
C ARG A 403 -21.13 -5.89 10.30
N GLY A 404 -21.65 -6.41 9.19
CA GLY A 404 -21.06 -7.53 8.47
C GLY A 404 -19.63 -7.25 7.98
N ILE A 405 -19.32 -6.03 7.55
CA ILE A 405 -17.94 -5.63 7.18
C ILE A 405 -17.01 -5.78 8.38
N ILE A 406 -17.41 -5.35 9.55
CA ILE A 406 -16.59 -5.44 10.77
C ILE A 406 -16.51 -6.91 11.28
N GLU A 407 -17.63 -7.63 11.28
CA GLU A 407 -17.69 -9.05 11.67
C GLU A 407 -16.80 -9.90 10.76
N ASN A 408 -16.77 -9.62 9.47
CA ASN A 408 -15.90 -10.31 8.51
C ASN A 408 -14.41 -10.14 8.87
N LEU A 409 -13.96 -8.91 9.18
CA LEU A 409 -12.58 -8.68 9.65
C LEU A 409 -12.30 -9.36 11.00
N ASN A 410 -13.24 -9.28 11.94
CA ASN A 410 -13.08 -9.93 13.24
C ASN A 410 -13.09 -11.47 13.12
N SER A 411 -13.76 -12.05 12.13
CA SER A 411 -13.68 -13.49 11.86
C SER A 411 -12.32 -13.93 11.29
N MET A 412 -11.67 -13.04 10.50
CA MET A 412 -10.33 -13.28 9.96
C MET A 412 -9.23 -13.17 11.02
N LEU A 413 -9.36 -12.20 11.92
CA LEU A 413 -8.42 -11.97 13.02
C LEU A 413 -9.22 -11.64 14.29
N PRO A 414 -9.63 -12.66 15.05
CA PRO A 414 -10.52 -12.54 16.20
C PRO A 414 -9.95 -11.67 17.32
N SER A 415 -10.84 -10.97 18.04
CA SER A 415 -10.48 -10.13 19.18
C SER A 415 -9.73 -10.90 20.27
N GLU A 416 -10.05 -12.17 20.47
CA GLU A 416 -9.36 -13.06 21.41
C GLU A 416 -7.89 -13.25 21.01
N CYS A 417 -7.62 -13.50 19.72
CA CYS A 417 -6.25 -13.58 19.20
C CYS A 417 -5.50 -12.26 19.36
N LEU A 418 -6.18 -11.12 19.12
CA LEU A 418 -5.59 -9.80 19.33
C LEU A 418 -5.18 -9.59 20.80
N MET A 419 -6.02 -10.02 21.76
CA MET A 419 -5.69 -9.97 23.20
C MET A 419 -4.48 -10.82 23.55
N GLU A 420 -4.41 -12.05 23.05
CA GLU A 420 -3.27 -12.95 23.24
C GLU A 420 -1.97 -12.36 22.67
N MET A 421 -2.05 -11.63 21.57
CA MET A 421 -0.93 -10.90 20.96
C MET A 421 -0.57 -9.59 21.67
N GLY A 422 -1.31 -9.24 22.73
CA GLY A 422 -1.04 -8.06 23.55
C GLY A 422 -1.59 -6.75 23.05
N VAL A 423 -2.53 -6.79 22.10
CA VAL A 423 -3.24 -5.58 21.63
C VAL A 423 -4.04 -4.96 22.77
N ARG A 424 -4.00 -3.62 22.88
CA ARG A 424 -4.72 -2.86 23.90
C ARG A 424 -5.70 -1.85 23.34
N ARG A 425 -5.51 -1.41 22.09
CA ARG A 425 -6.44 -0.51 21.40
C ARG A 425 -6.33 -0.66 19.89
N ILE A 426 -7.35 -0.16 19.19
CA ILE A 426 -7.42 -0.14 17.72
C ILE A 426 -7.39 1.31 17.24
N LEU A 427 -6.56 1.58 16.26
CA LEU A 427 -6.49 2.86 15.56
C LEU A 427 -7.32 2.76 14.28
N GLY A 428 -8.47 3.44 14.27
CA GLY A 428 -9.41 3.45 13.14
C GLY A 428 -9.02 4.51 12.12
N THR A 429 -8.86 4.12 10.85
CA THR A 429 -8.49 4.97 9.73
C THR A 429 -9.18 4.55 8.44
N GLY A 430 -8.99 5.32 7.37
CA GLY A 430 -9.58 5.08 6.06
C GLY A 430 -10.84 5.89 5.79
N SER A 431 -11.03 6.24 4.51
CA SER A 431 -12.06 7.19 4.08
C SER A 431 -13.49 6.72 4.35
N ALA A 432 -13.76 5.41 4.24
CA ALA A 432 -15.08 4.86 4.53
C ALA A 432 -15.37 4.91 6.05
N LEU A 433 -14.40 4.53 6.89
CA LEU A 433 -14.55 4.58 8.36
C LEU A 433 -14.68 6.03 8.85
N ALA A 434 -13.90 6.96 8.29
CA ALA A 434 -13.95 8.37 8.68
C ALA A 434 -15.29 9.04 8.37
N ARG A 435 -15.96 8.65 7.29
CA ARG A 435 -17.21 9.26 6.82
C ARG A 435 -18.48 8.57 7.30
N ASN A 436 -18.37 7.36 7.87
CA ASN A 436 -19.51 6.53 8.22
C ASN A 436 -19.55 6.23 9.72
N GLU A 437 -20.42 6.96 10.42
CA GLU A 437 -20.63 6.82 11.85
C GLU A 437 -21.17 5.41 12.24
N VAL A 438 -21.95 4.76 11.37
CA VAL A 438 -22.46 3.41 11.64
C VAL A 438 -21.33 2.38 11.65
N LEU A 439 -20.37 2.50 10.72
CA LEU A 439 -19.17 1.64 10.75
C LEU A 439 -18.37 1.84 12.04
N ARG A 440 -18.23 3.07 12.52
CA ARG A 440 -17.52 3.36 13.79
C ARG A 440 -18.24 2.71 14.98
N GLN A 441 -19.56 2.88 15.09
CA GLN A 441 -20.36 2.26 16.15
C GLN A 441 -20.28 0.74 16.13
N GLU A 442 -20.33 0.12 14.94
CA GLU A 442 -20.19 -1.34 14.83
C GLU A 442 -18.78 -1.81 15.17
N ALA A 443 -17.73 -1.07 14.79
CA ALA A 443 -16.36 -1.39 15.18
C ALA A 443 -16.18 -1.33 16.72
N GLU A 444 -16.68 -0.29 17.37
CA GLU A 444 -16.65 -0.16 18.83
C GLU A 444 -17.46 -1.25 19.56
N ARG A 445 -18.52 -1.74 18.91
CA ARG A 445 -19.37 -2.78 19.48
C ARG A 445 -18.77 -4.19 19.35
N ILE A 446 -18.11 -4.49 18.22
CA ILE A 446 -17.63 -5.85 17.88
C ILE A 446 -16.23 -6.09 18.43
N PHE A 447 -15.33 -5.11 18.28
CA PHE A 447 -14.00 -5.23 18.84
C PHE A 447 -14.02 -4.98 20.35
N LEU A 448 -13.33 -5.83 21.10
CA LEU A 448 -13.25 -5.78 22.57
C LEU A 448 -12.22 -4.76 23.07
N PHE A 449 -11.86 -3.78 22.24
CA PHE A 449 -10.81 -2.79 22.51
C PHE A 449 -11.36 -1.37 22.33
N PRO A 450 -10.78 -0.38 23.01
CA PRO A 450 -11.03 1.02 22.67
C PRO A 450 -10.62 1.29 21.22
N VAL A 451 -11.49 1.91 20.42
CA VAL A 451 -11.20 2.35 19.06
C VAL A 451 -10.95 3.85 19.07
N VAL A 452 -9.80 4.28 18.57
CA VAL A 452 -9.40 5.69 18.50
C VAL A 452 -9.33 6.11 17.04
N TYR A 453 -9.97 7.22 16.71
CA TYR A 453 -10.03 7.77 15.35
C TYR A 453 -9.21 9.08 15.26
N GLY A 454 -8.95 9.53 14.04
CA GLY A 454 -8.42 10.87 13.78
C GLY A 454 -6.92 10.95 13.49
N LYS A 455 -6.23 9.81 13.33
CA LYS A 455 -4.91 9.79 12.70
C LYS A 455 -5.06 9.37 11.25
N ASP A 456 -4.72 10.28 10.35
CA ASP A 456 -4.60 9.93 8.94
C ASP A 456 -3.38 9.04 8.74
N VAL A 457 -3.56 7.98 7.97
CA VAL A 457 -2.48 7.11 7.53
C VAL A 457 -1.83 7.76 6.32
N ASP A 458 -0.54 8.02 6.40
CA ASP A 458 0.20 8.64 5.30
C ASP A 458 1.57 7.97 5.13
N ALA A 459 1.75 7.31 3.97
CA ALA A 459 2.98 6.59 3.68
C ALA A 459 4.19 7.53 3.52
N ALA A 460 4.00 8.74 3.00
CA ALA A 460 5.09 9.73 2.91
C ALA A 460 5.54 10.17 4.31
N VAL A 461 4.59 10.44 5.21
CA VAL A 461 4.90 10.75 6.62
C VAL A 461 5.60 9.56 7.28
N GLY A 462 5.10 8.33 7.07
CA GLY A 462 5.73 7.11 7.59
C GLY A 462 7.16 6.94 7.11
N ALA A 463 7.42 7.13 5.82
CA ALA A 463 8.77 7.06 5.25
C ALA A 463 9.71 8.12 5.86
N ALA A 464 9.21 9.34 6.09
CA ALA A 464 9.99 10.38 6.79
C ALA A 464 10.27 10.00 8.25
N MET A 465 9.27 9.47 8.97
CA MET A 465 9.41 9.05 10.37
C MET A 465 10.44 7.92 10.54
N VAL A 466 10.50 6.96 9.61
CA VAL A 466 11.52 5.90 9.61
C VAL A 466 12.92 6.51 9.56
N MET A 467 13.12 7.50 8.68
CA MET A 467 14.41 8.20 8.57
C MET A 467 14.69 9.12 9.75
N PHE A 468 13.66 9.68 10.37
CA PHE A 468 13.77 10.54 11.56
C PHE A 468 14.19 9.73 12.81
N HIS A 469 13.63 8.54 13.00
CA HIS A 469 13.92 7.66 14.14
C HIS A 469 15.16 6.79 13.95
N ARG A 470 15.83 6.91 12.81
CA ARG A 470 17.07 6.20 12.55
C ARG A 470 18.16 6.65 13.56
N LYS A 471 18.63 5.70 14.35
CA LYS A 471 19.73 5.89 15.32
C LYS A 471 21.07 5.59 14.69
#